data_11a6042cb66d1aa4549bb6db19787c96
#
_entry.id   11a6042cb66d1aa4549bb6db19787c96
#
_cell.length_a   1.000
_cell.length_b   1.000
_cell.length_c   1.000
_cell.angle_alpha   90.00
_cell.angle_beta   90.00
_cell.angle_gamma   90.00
#
_symmetry.space_group_name_H-M   'P 1'
#
loop_
_entity.id
_entity.type
_entity.pdbx_description
1 polymer ?
#
loop_
_entity_poly.entity_id
_entity_poly.type
_entity_poly.pdbx_seq_one_letter_code
_entity_poly.pdbx_strand_id
1 'polypeptide(L)'
;MEKVAVIYEGKYGSTEQYAKWICEETSGDLFSLEEAVKIDLAVYDAVVFGGAIHAGGILGIDKFKKIFKKIMDKRVYTFAVGLNIDDEEARKECIELNFEKQEYVVRKAVTWVFGRRIPEAEVRFGKLPCWFFKGAYDPARITGADKTVMGVVKKMIGGKPRSERTESEQQLLEAVENGADYVDKSYIKDLVDAVKGI
;
A
#
# COMPACT_ATOMS: atom_id res chain seq x y z
N MET A 1 5.66 26.02 -8.81
CA MET A 1 5.48 24.95 -7.81
C MET A 1 5.15 23.67 -8.55
N GLU A 2 5.75 22.59 -8.14
CA GLU A 2 5.54 21.28 -8.69
C GLU A 2 4.13 20.78 -8.38
N LYS A 3 3.41 20.25 -9.38
CA LYS A 3 2.05 19.74 -9.19
C LYS A 3 2.09 18.28 -8.77
N VAL A 4 1.52 17.98 -7.62
CA VAL A 4 1.48 16.63 -7.06
C VAL A 4 0.04 16.11 -7.05
N ALA A 5 -0.18 14.91 -7.56
CA ALA A 5 -1.45 14.20 -7.39
C ALA A 5 -1.27 13.14 -6.29
N VAL A 6 -2.13 13.14 -5.29
CA VAL A 6 -2.18 12.12 -4.23
C VAL A 6 -3.43 11.28 -4.42
N ILE A 7 -3.23 10.01 -4.69
CA ILE A 7 -4.29 9.03 -5.01
C ILE A 7 -4.36 8.01 -3.89
N TYR A 8 -5.56 7.68 -3.43
CA TYR A 8 -5.71 6.68 -2.38
C TYR A 8 -6.82 5.67 -2.67
N GLU A 9 -6.63 4.46 -2.11
CA GLU A 9 -7.66 3.43 -2.03
C GLU A 9 -7.66 2.82 -0.63
N GLY A 10 -8.74 2.98 0.09
CA GLY A 10 -8.86 2.53 1.48
C GLY A 10 -10.31 2.27 1.88
N LYS A 11 -10.50 1.52 2.96
CA LYS A 11 -11.83 1.05 3.36
C LYS A 11 -12.32 1.66 4.68
N TYR A 12 -11.41 1.92 5.61
CA TYR A 12 -11.76 2.29 6.98
C TYR A 12 -11.25 3.66 7.42
N GLY A 13 -10.67 4.45 6.50
CA GLY A 13 -10.31 5.85 6.70
C GLY A 13 -8.82 6.12 6.95
N SER A 14 -8.02 5.18 7.47
CA SER A 14 -6.60 5.43 7.77
C SER A 14 -5.80 5.83 6.52
N THR A 15 -5.99 5.13 5.40
CA THR A 15 -5.29 5.44 4.14
C THR A 15 -5.67 6.83 3.61
N GLU A 16 -6.95 7.18 3.68
CA GLU A 16 -7.44 8.50 3.31
C GLU A 16 -6.84 9.59 4.19
N GLN A 17 -6.71 9.34 5.50
CA GLN A 17 -6.13 10.31 6.43
C GLN A 17 -4.67 10.60 6.11
N TYR A 18 -3.87 9.57 5.82
CA TYR A 18 -2.49 9.75 5.37
C TYR A 18 -2.41 10.49 4.03
N ALA A 19 -3.27 10.13 3.08
CA ALA A 19 -3.33 10.81 1.78
C ALA A 19 -3.67 12.30 1.93
N LYS A 20 -4.59 12.68 2.83
CA LYS A 20 -4.89 14.07 3.17
C LYS A 20 -3.67 14.81 3.71
N TRP A 21 -2.95 14.23 4.67
CA TRP A 21 -1.75 14.85 5.22
C TRP A 21 -0.63 15.01 4.20
N ILE A 22 -0.41 14.01 3.32
CA ILE A 22 0.56 14.11 2.23
C ILE A 22 0.15 15.22 1.26
N CYS A 23 -1.13 15.30 0.91
CA CYS A 23 -1.68 16.33 0.04
C CYS A 23 -1.48 17.74 0.63
N GLU A 24 -1.78 17.93 1.93
CA GLU A 24 -1.53 19.19 2.66
C GLU A 24 -0.06 19.59 2.62
N GLU A 25 0.85 18.66 2.97
CA GLU A 25 2.28 18.92 3.03
C GLU A 25 2.93 19.19 1.66
N THR A 26 2.39 18.59 0.62
CA THR A 26 2.89 18.79 -0.76
C THR A 26 2.15 19.86 -1.54
N SER A 27 1.11 20.48 -0.97
CA SER A 27 0.17 21.37 -1.67
C SER A 27 -0.37 20.74 -2.94
N GLY A 28 -0.64 19.44 -2.90
CA GLY A 28 -1.12 18.64 -4.02
C GLY A 28 -2.63 18.57 -4.14
N ASP A 29 -3.11 17.83 -5.13
CA ASP A 29 -4.52 17.53 -5.33
C ASP A 29 -4.81 16.09 -4.87
N LEU A 30 -5.91 15.90 -4.10
CA LEU A 30 -6.31 14.63 -3.52
C LEU A 30 -7.39 13.96 -4.36
N PHE A 31 -7.20 12.67 -4.65
CA PHE A 31 -8.16 11.87 -5.42
C PHE A 31 -8.34 10.48 -4.80
N SER A 32 -9.56 9.99 -4.78
CA SER A 32 -9.78 8.56 -4.70
C SER A 32 -9.27 7.87 -5.99
N LEU A 33 -8.95 6.59 -5.91
CA LEU A 33 -8.53 5.83 -7.10
C LEU A 33 -9.61 5.81 -8.19
N GLU A 34 -10.88 5.85 -7.80
CA GLU A 34 -11.99 5.93 -8.75
C GLU A 34 -12.02 7.26 -9.52
N GLU A 35 -11.75 8.38 -8.86
CA GLU A 35 -11.63 9.69 -9.48
C GLU A 35 -10.39 9.78 -10.36
N ALA A 36 -9.24 9.26 -9.88
CA ALA A 36 -7.98 9.29 -10.60
C ALA A 36 -8.03 8.58 -11.97
N VAL A 37 -8.88 7.58 -12.12
CA VAL A 37 -9.09 6.91 -13.43
C VAL A 37 -9.75 7.84 -14.46
N LYS A 38 -10.48 8.85 -14.01
CA LYS A 38 -11.31 9.73 -14.85
C LYS A 38 -10.61 11.04 -15.24
N ILE A 39 -9.50 11.36 -14.61
CA ILE A 39 -8.78 12.62 -14.83
C ILE A 39 -7.50 12.41 -15.67
N ASP A 40 -7.01 13.51 -16.25
CA ASP A 40 -5.73 13.53 -16.92
C ASP A 40 -4.59 13.77 -15.92
N LEU A 41 -3.86 12.71 -15.60
CA LEU A 41 -2.71 12.77 -14.70
C LEU A 41 -1.43 13.29 -15.39
N ALA A 42 -1.43 13.51 -16.70
CA ALA A 42 -0.26 14.02 -17.43
C ALA A 42 0.10 15.46 -17.01
N VAL A 43 -0.84 16.19 -16.43
CA VAL A 43 -0.65 17.59 -15.96
C VAL A 43 0.13 17.68 -14.64
N TYR A 44 0.39 16.55 -13.98
CA TYR A 44 1.13 16.47 -12.72
C TYR A 44 2.59 16.10 -12.97
N ASP A 45 3.48 16.61 -12.12
CA ASP A 45 4.92 16.33 -12.14
C ASP A 45 5.27 15.10 -11.31
N ALA A 46 4.50 14.88 -10.24
CA ALA A 46 4.63 13.72 -9.36
C ALA A 46 3.27 13.12 -9.02
N VAL A 47 3.25 11.80 -8.83
CA VAL A 47 2.05 11.05 -8.42
C VAL A 47 2.40 10.20 -7.21
N VAL A 48 1.61 10.32 -6.14
CA VAL A 48 1.68 9.48 -4.96
C VAL A 48 0.46 8.57 -4.94
N PHE A 49 0.66 7.26 -4.79
CA PHE A 49 -0.44 6.31 -4.63
C PHE A 49 -0.35 5.61 -3.29
N GLY A 50 -1.46 5.58 -2.54
CA GLY A 50 -1.59 4.86 -1.28
C GLY A 50 -2.71 3.85 -1.26
N GLY A 51 -2.42 2.64 -0.75
CA GLY A 51 -3.42 1.60 -0.60
C GLY A 51 -3.43 0.96 0.78
N ALA A 52 -4.61 0.56 1.27
CA ALA A 52 -4.70 -0.25 2.48
C ALA A 52 -4.22 -1.68 2.21
N ILE A 53 -3.44 -2.24 3.14
CA ILE A 53 -3.03 -3.66 3.07
C ILE A 53 -4.21 -4.53 3.52
N HIS A 54 -4.57 -5.48 2.66
CA HIS A 54 -5.62 -6.45 2.92
C HIS A 54 -5.14 -7.85 2.53
N ALA A 55 -4.98 -8.73 3.51
CA ALA A 55 -4.42 -10.08 3.30
C ALA A 55 -3.11 -10.07 2.48
N GLY A 56 -2.18 -9.16 2.78
CA GLY A 56 -0.91 -8.98 2.08
C GLY A 56 -0.99 -8.19 0.77
N GLY A 57 -2.17 -8.06 0.16
CA GLY A 57 -2.39 -7.27 -1.05
C GLY A 57 -2.64 -5.79 -0.74
N ILE A 58 -2.15 -4.88 -1.57
CA ILE A 58 -2.46 -3.44 -1.51
C ILE A 58 -3.72 -3.18 -2.31
N LEU A 59 -4.76 -2.64 -1.66
CA LEU A 59 -6.01 -2.31 -2.33
C LEU A 59 -5.78 -1.34 -3.49
N GLY A 60 -6.40 -1.64 -4.63
CA GLY A 60 -6.34 -0.78 -5.81
C GLY A 60 -5.06 -0.90 -6.64
N ILE A 61 -4.06 -1.68 -6.22
CA ILE A 61 -2.75 -1.76 -6.89
C ILE A 61 -2.86 -2.15 -8.37
N ASP A 62 -3.75 -3.09 -8.72
CA ASP A 62 -3.96 -3.51 -10.12
C ASP A 62 -4.58 -2.41 -10.99
N LYS A 63 -5.47 -1.58 -10.42
CA LYS A 63 -6.01 -0.42 -11.11
C LYS A 63 -4.94 0.65 -11.26
N PHE A 64 -4.16 0.90 -10.20
CA PHE A 64 -3.05 1.84 -10.23
C PHE A 64 -1.97 1.44 -11.24
N LYS A 65 -1.66 0.16 -11.38
CA LYS A 65 -0.73 -0.36 -12.41
C LYS A 65 -1.16 0.02 -13.83
N LYS A 66 -2.47 0.07 -14.10
CA LYS A 66 -2.98 0.55 -15.39
C LYS A 66 -2.80 2.06 -15.58
N ILE A 67 -2.97 2.84 -14.51
CA ILE A 67 -2.69 4.27 -14.49
C ILE A 67 -1.20 4.52 -14.71
N PHE A 68 -0.33 3.80 -13.98
CA PHE A 68 1.13 3.92 -14.06
C PHE A 68 1.65 3.82 -15.49
N LYS A 69 1.10 2.93 -16.31
CA LYS A 69 1.48 2.79 -17.74
C LYS A 69 1.33 4.09 -18.54
N LYS A 70 0.49 5.01 -18.09
CA LYS A 70 0.23 6.31 -18.76
C LYS A 70 1.10 7.45 -18.20
N ILE A 71 1.71 7.26 -17.03
CA ILE A 71 2.47 8.29 -16.30
C ILE A 71 3.92 7.83 -16.03
N MET A 72 4.47 6.97 -16.87
CA MET A 72 5.81 6.43 -16.70
C MET A 72 6.92 7.48 -16.75
N ASP A 73 6.67 8.62 -17.37
CA ASP A 73 7.56 9.77 -17.43
C ASP A 73 7.55 10.63 -16.15
N LYS A 74 6.60 10.38 -15.24
CA LYS A 74 6.44 11.13 -13.99
C LYS A 74 7.22 10.48 -12.85
N ARG A 75 7.46 11.25 -11.78
CA ARG A 75 7.93 10.72 -10.51
C ARG A 75 6.75 10.05 -9.80
N VAL A 76 6.91 8.80 -9.45
CA VAL A 76 5.84 8.01 -8.82
C VAL A 76 6.34 7.44 -7.50
N TYR A 77 5.55 7.63 -6.46
CA TYR A 77 5.79 7.17 -5.10
C TYR A 77 4.60 6.36 -4.62
N THR A 78 4.83 5.37 -3.76
CA THR A 78 3.73 4.56 -3.22
C THR A 78 3.82 4.45 -1.71
N PHE A 79 2.67 4.28 -1.05
CA PHE A 79 2.62 3.90 0.35
C PHE A 79 1.55 2.85 0.62
N ALA A 80 1.75 2.06 1.64
CA ALA A 80 0.84 1.01 2.07
C ALA A 80 0.51 1.17 3.55
N VAL A 81 -0.76 1.02 3.90
CA VAL A 81 -1.25 1.21 5.28
C VAL A 81 -1.73 -0.12 5.83
N GLY A 82 -1.14 -0.57 6.94
CA GLY A 82 -1.48 -1.84 7.56
C GLY A 82 -1.25 -1.86 9.07
N LEU A 83 -1.69 -2.93 9.74
CA LEU A 83 -1.48 -3.12 11.17
C LEU A 83 -0.11 -3.70 11.50
N ASN A 84 0.34 -4.69 10.70
CA ASN A 84 1.55 -5.48 10.97
C ASN A 84 2.75 -5.00 10.13
N ILE A 85 2.96 -3.69 10.09
CA ILE A 85 4.04 -3.10 9.29
C ILE A 85 5.39 -3.03 10.01
N ASP A 86 5.43 -3.29 11.31
CA ASP A 86 6.69 -3.39 12.07
C ASP A 86 7.43 -4.69 11.75
N ASP A 87 6.72 -5.70 11.28
CA ASP A 87 7.28 -6.97 10.84
C ASP A 87 7.95 -6.80 9.47
N GLU A 88 9.28 -6.96 9.44
CA GLU A 88 10.09 -6.79 8.24
C GLU A 88 9.75 -7.83 7.16
N GLU A 89 9.48 -9.07 7.57
CA GLU A 89 9.11 -10.14 6.64
C GLU A 89 7.73 -9.87 6.02
N ALA A 90 6.76 -9.42 6.82
CA ALA A 90 5.45 -9.03 6.31
C ALA A 90 5.54 -7.87 5.29
N ARG A 91 6.41 -6.88 5.52
CA ARG A 91 6.66 -5.80 4.53
C ARG A 91 7.29 -6.35 3.25
N LYS A 92 8.26 -7.23 3.38
CA LYS A 92 8.95 -7.85 2.26
C LYS A 92 7.99 -8.70 1.43
N GLU A 93 7.18 -9.54 2.07
CA GLU A 93 6.14 -10.32 1.41
C GLU A 93 5.12 -9.41 0.69
N CYS A 94 4.73 -8.30 1.30
CA CYS A 94 3.85 -7.32 0.69
C CYS A 94 4.47 -6.71 -0.58
N ILE A 95 5.75 -6.33 -0.54
CA ILE A 95 6.47 -5.82 -1.72
C ILE A 95 6.55 -6.89 -2.82
N GLU A 96 6.97 -8.09 -2.48
CA GLU A 96 7.04 -9.19 -3.44
C GLU A 96 5.69 -9.47 -4.10
N LEU A 97 4.62 -9.54 -3.31
CA LEU A 97 3.28 -9.84 -3.81
C LEU A 97 2.75 -8.76 -4.75
N ASN A 98 2.94 -7.49 -4.40
CA ASN A 98 2.28 -6.39 -5.09
C ASN A 98 3.12 -5.77 -6.22
N PHE A 99 4.44 -5.84 -6.13
CA PHE A 99 5.36 -5.24 -7.09
C PHE A 99 6.22 -6.28 -7.82
N GLU A 100 6.92 -7.18 -7.10
CA GLU A 100 7.95 -8.03 -7.68
C GLU A 100 7.44 -9.38 -8.23
N LYS A 101 6.51 -10.04 -7.54
CA LYS A 101 6.02 -11.36 -7.97
C LYS A 101 5.34 -11.33 -9.33
N GLN A 102 4.70 -10.22 -9.67
CA GLN A 102 4.14 -10.04 -11.00
C GLN A 102 5.24 -9.95 -12.07
N GLU A 103 6.38 -9.36 -11.75
CA GLU A 103 7.55 -9.31 -12.64
C GLU A 103 8.16 -10.72 -12.84
N TYR A 104 8.29 -11.50 -11.77
CA TYR A 104 8.88 -12.84 -11.82
C TYR A 104 8.01 -13.86 -12.56
N VAL A 105 6.70 -13.83 -12.36
CA VAL A 105 5.76 -14.70 -13.09
C VAL A 105 5.73 -14.34 -14.55
N VAL A 106 5.71 -13.06 -14.90
CA VAL A 106 5.77 -12.59 -16.29
C VAL A 106 7.13 -12.93 -16.91
N ARG A 107 8.25 -12.77 -16.20
CA ARG A 107 9.59 -13.19 -16.69
C ARG A 107 9.63 -14.68 -17.01
N LYS A 108 9.16 -15.55 -16.11
CA LYS A 108 9.14 -17.01 -16.37
C LYS A 108 8.18 -17.39 -17.50
N ALA A 109 6.97 -16.87 -17.49
CA ALA A 109 5.97 -17.20 -18.50
C ALA A 109 6.38 -16.68 -19.89
N VAL A 110 6.92 -15.46 -19.97
CA VAL A 110 7.30 -14.83 -21.24
C VAL A 110 8.61 -15.40 -21.78
N THR A 111 9.58 -15.73 -20.95
CA THR A 111 10.84 -16.34 -21.43
C THR A 111 10.62 -17.78 -21.93
N TRP A 112 9.66 -18.51 -21.35
CA TRP A 112 9.41 -19.91 -21.69
C TRP A 112 8.43 -20.12 -22.86
N VAL A 113 7.45 -19.24 -23.04
CA VAL A 113 6.35 -19.48 -23.98
C VAL A 113 6.44 -18.63 -25.26
N PHE A 114 6.95 -17.40 -25.21
CA PHE A 114 6.84 -16.46 -26.32
C PHE A 114 8.11 -15.69 -26.71
N GLY A 115 9.21 -15.80 -25.99
CA GLY A 115 10.43 -15.01 -26.27
C GLY A 115 10.22 -13.47 -26.22
N ARG A 116 9.14 -13.01 -25.62
CA ARG A 116 8.80 -11.58 -25.53
C ARG A 116 9.54 -10.90 -24.39
N ARG A 117 10.08 -9.73 -24.69
CA ARG A 117 10.66 -8.82 -23.68
C ARG A 117 9.56 -8.33 -22.72
N ILE A 118 9.85 -8.33 -21.41
CA ILE A 118 8.95 -7.74 -20.42
C ILE A 118 8.76 -6.25 -20.76
N PRO A 119 7.51 -5.74 -20.77
CA PRO A 119 7.28 -4.32 -21.00
C PRO A 119 8.04 -3.46 -19.98
N GLU A 120 8.68 -2.41 -20.44
CA GLU A 120 9.45 -1.48 -19.59
C GLU A 120 8.61 -0.95 -18.41
N ALA A 121 7.32 -0.69 -18.66
CA ALA A 121 6.37 -0.27 -17.63
C ALA A 121 6.27 -1.26 -16.46
N GLU A 122 6.31 -2.55 -16.71
CA GLU A 122 6.21 -3.58 -15.66
C GLU A 122 7.50 -3.67 -14.85
N VAL A 123 8.66 -3.56 -15.52
CA VAL A 123 9.96 -3.50 -14.85
C VAL A 123 10.05 -2.28 -13.93
N ARG A 124 9.61 -1.11 -14.40
CA ARG A 124 9.64 0.13 -13.60
C ARG A 124 8.63 0.08 -12.46
N PHE A 125 7.46 -0.50 -12.67
CA PHE A 125 6.46 -0.68 -11.62
C PHE A 125 7.00 -1.54 -10.47
N GLY A 126 7.69 -2.63 -10.77
CA GLY A 126 8.33 -3.49 -9.76
C GLY A 126 9.43 -2.83 -8.94
N LYS A 127 9.91 -1.65 -9.35
CA LYS A 127 10.96 -0.88 -8.68
C LYS A 127 10.43 0.39 -7.98
N LEU A 128 9.11 0.58 -7.92
CA LEU A 128 8.55 1.73 -7.24
C LEU A 128 8.87 1.67 -5.74
N PRO A 129 9.32 2.79 -5.15
CA PRO A 129 9.50 2.87 -3.71
C PRO A 129 8.15 2.78 -3.00
N CYS A 130 8.10 2.04 -1.90
CA CYS A 130 6.90 1.90 -1.08
C CYS A 130 7.22 2.17 0.39
N TRP A 131 6.55 3.17 0.97
CA TRP A 131 6.57 3.45 2.41
C TRP A 131 5.43 2.71 3.11
N PHE A 132 5.67 2.33 4.35
CA PHE A 132 4.69 1.60 5.15
C PHE A 132 4.26 2.45 6.35
N PHE A 133 2.95 2.60 6.52
CA PHE A 133 2.36 3.40 7.60
C PHE A 133 1.42 2.54 8.45
N LYS A 134 1.44 2.73 9.76
CA LYS A 134 0.52 2.03 10.65
C LYS A 134 -0.91 2.53 10.47
N GLY A 135 -1.85 1.59 10.45
CA GLY A 135 -3.27 1.88 10.36
C GLY A 135 -4.01 1.76 11.67
N ALA A 136 -5.31 1.99 11.62
CA ALA A 136 -6.24 1.71 12.69
C ALA A 136 -7.06 0.45 12.40
N TYR A 137 -7.53 -0.18 13.47
CA TYR A 137 -8.43 -1.31 13.43
C TYR A 137 -9.52 -1.15 14.47
N ASP A 138 -10.77 -1.16 14.04
CA ASP A 138 -11.94 -1.13 14.90
C ASP A 138 -12.78 -2.39 14.66
N PRO A 139 -12.79 -3.34 15.61
CA PRO A 139 -13.55 -4.60 15.48
C PRO A 139 -15.06 -4.39 15.31
N ALA A 140 -15.60 -3.23 15.73
CA ALA A 140 -17.01 -2.91 15.57
C ALA A 140 -17.36 -2.44 14.15
N ARG A 141 -16.39 -1.92 13.39
CA ARG A 141 -16.60 -1.38 12.04
C ARG A 141 -16.35 -2.38 10.93
N ILE A 142 -15.69 -3.50 11.22
CA ILE A 142 -15.36 -4.49 10.21
C ILE A 142 -16.57 -5.35 9.88
N THR A 143 -16.76 -5.58 8.59
CA THR A 143 -17.89 -6.37 8.06
C THR A 143 -17.44 -7.35 6.98
N GLY A 144 -18.29 -8.33 6.71
CA GLY A 144 -18.12 -9.26 5.58
C GLY A 144 -16.82 -10.08 5.64
N ALA A 145 -16.11 -10.15 4.51
CA ALA A 145 -14.90 -10.95 4.37
C ALA A 145 -13.77 -10.53 5.32
N ASP A 146 -13.65 -9.24 5.64
CA ASP A 146 -12.64 -8.73 6.56
C ASP A 146 -12.79 -9.30 7.96
N LYS A 147 -14.02 -9.39 8.45
CA LYS A 147 -14.32 -10.01 9.73
C LYS A 147 -13.91 -11.47 9.77
N THR A 148 -14.13 -12.18 8.66
CA THR A 148 -13.73 -13.60 8.54
C THR A 148 -12.21 -13.74 8.55
N VAL A 149 -11.50 -12.93 7.75
CA VAL A 149 -10.03 -12.94 7.70
C VAL A 149 -9.42 -12.63 9.05
N MET A 150 -9.90 -11.59 9.74
CA MET A 150 -9.38 -11.23 11.06
C MET A 150 -9.74 -12.28 12.12
N GLY A 151 -10.87 -12.96 11.99
CA GLY A 151 -11.21 -14.12 12.81
C GLY A 151 -10.25 -15.29 12.63
N VAL A 152 -9.79 -15.55 11.40
CA VAL A 152 -8.75 -16.56 11.12
C VAL A 152 -7.41 -16.15 11.72
N VAL A 153 -6.99 -14.89 11.54
CA VAL A 153 -5.76 -14.35 12.14
C VAL A 153 -5.76 -14.50 13.65
N LYS A 154 -6.86 -14.07 14.31
CA LYS A 154 -7.04 -14.23 15.76
C LYS A 154 -6.90 -15.68 16.19
N LYS A 155 -7.53 -16.62 15.45
CA LYS A 155 -7.48 -18.04 15.79
C LYS A 155 -6.09 -18.64 15.59
N MET A 156 -5.39 -18.27 14.52
CA MET A 156 -4.04 -18.76 14.23
C MET A 156 -3.03 -18.28 15.28
N ILE A 157 -3.00 -16.99 15.57
CA ILE A 157 -2.06 -16.42 16.54
C ILE A 157 -2.46 -16.81 17.96
N GLY A 158 -3.77 -16.72 18.30
CA GLY A 158 -4.28 -17.07 19.61
C GLY A 158 -4.11 -18.54 19.96
N GLY A 159 -4.02 -19.45 18.97
CA GLY A 159 -3.75 -20.87 19.15
C GLY A 159 -2.29 -21.19 19.50
N LYS A 160 -1.35 -20.26 19.27
CA LYS A 160 0.06 -20.43 19.68
C LYS A 160 0.23 -20.15 21.17
N PRO A 161 1.07 -20.90 21.91
CA PRO A 161 1.48 -20.52 23.26
C PRO A 161 2.10 -19.11 23.25
N ARG A 162 1.89 -18.33 24.32
CA ARG A 162 2.42 -16.96 24.39
C ARG A 162 3.95 -16.89 24.21
N SER A 163 4.66 -17.91 24.70
CA SER A 163 6.12 -18.02 24.58
C SER A 163 6.62 -18.28 23.15
N GLU A 164 5.72 -18.67 22.23
CA GLU A 164 6.05 -18.94 20.82
C GLU A 164 5.59 -17.82 19.89
N ARG A 165 4.89 -16.81 20.43
CA ARG A 165 4.46 -15.64 19.63
C ARG A 165 5.59 -14.63 19.54
N THR A 166 5.79 -14.09 18.34
CA THR A 166 6.64 -12.91 18.17
C THR A 166 5.99 -11.69 18.80
N GLU A 167 6.74 -10.63 19.02
CA GLU A 167 6.22 -9.37 19.52
C GLU A 167 5.17 -8.78 18.56
N SER A 168 5.45 -8.82 17.25
CA SER A 168 4.52 -8.38 16.20
C SER A 168 3.22 -9.19 16.21
N GLU A 169 3.29 -10.51 16.37
CA GLU A 169 2.10 -11.37 16.50
C GLU A 169 1.28 -11.02 17.74
N GLN A 170 1.95 -10.77 18.85
CA GLN A 170 1.26 -10.38 20.09
C GLN A 170 0.56 -9.04 19.94
N GLN A 171 1.22 -8.03 19.37
CA GLN A 171 0.62 -6.71 19.10
C GLN A 171 -0.56 -6.81 18.13
N LEU A 172 -0.41 -7.62 17.07
CA LEU A 172 -1.49 -7.84 16.12
C LEU A 172 -2.70 -8.50 16.77
N LEU A 173 -2.48 -9.52 17.63
CA LEU A 173 -3.57 -10.18 18.34
C LEU A 173 -4.30 -9.21 19.26
N GLU A 174 -3.57 -8.40 20.03
CA GLU A 174 -4.14 -7.38 20.93
C GLU A 174 -4.96 -6.34 20.14
N ALA A 175 -4.43 -5.88 18.99
CA ALA A 175 -5.14 -4.97 18.11
C ALA A 175 -6.44 -5.59 17.56
N VAL A 176 -6.41 -6.86 17.17
CA VAL A 176 -7.59 -7.58 16.65
C VAL A 176 -8.64 -7.82 17.75
N GLU A 177 -8.21 -8.00 18.99
CA GLU A 177 -9.13 -8.24 20.11
C GLU A 177 -9.79 -6.96 20.65
N ASN A 178 -8.98 -5.91 20.79
CA ASN A 178 -9.36 -4.72 21.53
C ASN A 178 -9.61 -3.48 20.65
N GLY A 179 -9.23 -3.57 19.38
CA GLY A 179 -9.09 -2.41 18.52
C GLY A 179 -7.73 -1.73 18.72
N ALA A 180 -7.32 -0.94 17.73
CA ALA A 180 -6.10 -0.15 17.80
C ALA A 180 -6.20 1.06 16.88
N ASP A 181 -5.60 2.17 17.27
CA ASP A 181 -5.36 3.32 16.41
C ASP A 181 -3.89 3.72 16.51
N TYR A 182 -3.14 3.41 15.45
CA TYR A 182 -1.73 3.72 15.34
C TYR A 182 -1.46 4.78 14.25
N VAL A 183 -2.51 5.47 13.80
CA VAL A 183 -2.39 6.50 12.77
C VAL A 183 -1.65 7.71 13.32
N ASP A 184 -0.47 8.01 12.75
CA ASP A 184 0.39 9.09 13.22
C ASP A 184 0.97 9.85 12.01
N LYS A 185 0.83 11.17 12.02
CA LYS A 185 1.32 12.06 10.94
C LYS A 185 2.84 11.95 10.73
N SER A 186 3.60 11.59 11.74
CA SER A 186 5.06 11.45 11.62
C SER A 186 5.51 10.44 10.57
N TYR A 187 4.69 9.42 10.30
CA TYR A 187 5.00 8.40 9.28
C TYR A 187 5.19 8.97 7.87
N ILE A 188 4.50 10.08 7.54
CA ILE A 188 4.58 10.61 6.17
C ILE A 188 5.86 11.38 5.88
N LYS A 189 6.67 11.71 6.88
CA LYS A 189 7.81 12.63 6.75
C LYS A 189 8.75 12.24 5.62
N ASP A 190 9.27 11.03 5.64
CA ASP A 190 10.27 10.57 4.66
C ASP A 190 9.70 10.49 3.24
N LEU A 191 8.42 10.15 3.09
CA LEU A 191 7.73 10.18 1.80
C LEU A 191 7.59 11.61 1.29
N VAL A 192 7.15 12.53 2.16
CA VAL A 192 6.99 13.96 1.80
C VAL A 192 8.33 14.58 1.42
N ASP A 193 9.39 14.29 2.17
CA ASP A 193 10.75 14.74 1.86
C ASP A 193 11.20 14.21 0.47
N ALA A 194 10.95 12.93 0.18
CA ALA A 194 11.24 12.35 -1.12
C ALA A 194 10.44 13.00 -2.27
N VAL A 195 9.16 13.30 -2.04
CA VAL A 195 8.31 13.99 -3.04
C VAL A 195 8.82 15.40 -3.30
N LYS A 196 9.20 16.14 -2.24
CA LYS A 196 9.74 17.52 -2.33
C LYS A 196 11.18 17.57 -2.84
N GLY A 197 11.89 16.45 -2.85
CA GLY A 197 13.30 16.36 -3.27
C GLY A 197 14.29 16.95 -2.27
N ILE A 198 13.99 16.87 -0.96
CA ILE A 198 14.79 17.34 0.17
C ILE A 198 15.22 16.20 1.07
#